data_bcb69201d0c7b4748b85d4283ec1cf5d
#
_entry.id   bcb69201d0c7b4748b85d4283ec1cf5d
#
_cell.length_a   1.000
_cell.length_b   1.000
_cell.length_c   1.000
_cell.angle_alpha   90.00
_cell.angle_beta   90.00
_cell.angle_gamma   90.00
#
_symmetry.space_group_name_H-M   'P 1'
#
loop_
_entity.id
_entity.type
_entity.pdbx_description
1 polymer ?
#
loop_
_entity_poly.entity_id
_entity_poly.type
_entity_poly.pdbx_seq_one_letter_code
_entity_poly.pdbx_strand_id
1 'polypeptide(L)'
;MKKALILIFVGMFMIVGAGNVCAGEKAPQKVFDLANSTLAGHGTDPVIVEAVKAENAKGKSLAQIKEMDDKWKAHAGIADYMKAIMDSECGKHIRSIQNSAPYYAEIFVMDNQGANVAMTDKTSDYWQGDEAKFKKSFNDGAGSVFVDEVEFDDSSQAYLVQVSVPVKDNGKVIGAITFGIDVDKIQ
;
A
#
# COMPACT_ATOMS: atom_id res chain seq x y z
N MET A 1 -6.43 -62.71 -41.36
CA MET A 1 -7.26 -61.64 -40.79
C MET A 1 -6.57 -61.16 -39.53
N LYS A 2 -5.82 -60.06 -39.60
CA LYS A 2 -5.05 -59.46 -38.46
C LYS A 2 -5.91 -58.33 -37.87
N LYS A 3 -6.32 -58.50 -36.63
CA LYS A 3 -7.06 -57.45 -35.86
C LYS A 3 -6.03 -56.47 -35.29
N ALA A 4 -6.05 -55.20 -35.76
CA ALA A 4 -5.28 -54.13 -35.16
C ALA A 4 -5.97 -53.62 -33.91
N LEU A 5 -5.27 -53.63 -32.79
CA LEU A 5 -5.69 -53.05 -31.50
C LEU A 5 -5.24 -51.60 -31.45
N ILE A 6 -6.20 -50.68 -31.55
CA ILE A 6 -5.90 -49.22 -31.40
C ILE A 6 -5.96 -48.90 -29.91
N LEU A 7 -4.78 -48.58 -29.35
CA LEU A 7 -4.68 -48.03 -28.00
C LEU A 7 -4.96 -46.50 -28.06
N ILE A 8 -6.08 -46.09 -27.52
CA ILE A 8 -6.40 -44.66 -27.34
C ILE A 8 -5.72 -44.21 -26.05
N PHE A 9 -4.66 -43.39 -26.17
CA PHE A 9 -4.07 -42.69 -25.05
C PHE A 9 -4.93 -41.45 -24.74
N VAL A 10 -5.74 -41.53 -23.68
CA VAL A 10 -6.41 -40.37 -23.12
C VAL A 10 -5.37 -39.59 -22.28
N GLY A 11 -4.79 -38.59 -22.89
CA GLY A 11 -3.94 -37.61 -22.19
C GLY A 11 -4.83 -36.73 -21.30
N MET A 12 -4.76 -36.96 -19.99
CA MET A 12 -5.38 -36.09 -18.99
C MET A 12 -4.55 -34.79 -18.90
N PHE A 13 -4.99 -33.77 -19.61
CA PHE A 13 -4.45 -32.41 -19.50
C PHE A 13 -4.90 -31.84 -18.14
N MET A 14 -4.02 -31.83 -17.14
CA MET A 14 -4.22 -30.99 -15.95
C MET A 14 -4.10 -29.53 -16.37
N ILE A 15 -5.23 -28.87 -16.52
CA ILE A 15 -5.28 -27.41 -16.58
C ILE A 15 -5.00 -26.93 -15.16
N VAL A 16 -3.76 -26.53 -14.91
CA VAL A 16 -3.43 -25.68 -13.74
C VAL A 16 -4.09 -24.33 -14.04
N GLY A 17 -5.27 -24.12 -13.47
CA GLY A 17 -5.97 -22.86 -13.57
C GLY A 17 -5.13 -21.79 -12.87
N ALA A 18 -4.40 -20.96 -13.63
CA ALA A 18 -4.00 -19.64 -13.17
C ALA A 18 -5.33 -18.89 -12.92
N GLY A 19 -5.67 -18.70 -11.66
CA GLY A 19 -6.82 -17.88 -11.30
C GLY A 19 -6.55 -16.47 -11.82
N ASN A 20 -7.35 -16.00 -12.77
CA ASN A 20 -7.29 -14.61 -13.22
C ASN A 20 -7.78 -13.74 -12.06
N VAL A 21 -6.91 -12.88 -11.54
CA VAL A 21 -7.28 -11.84 -10.58
C VAL A 21 -7.99 -10.72 -11.34
N CYS A 22 -9.13 -10.28 -10.86
CA CYS A 22 -9.93 -9.19 -11.44
C CYS A 22 -10.07 -8.03 -10.44
N ALA A 23 -10.15 -6.80 -10.96
CA ALA A 23 -10.44 -5.63 -10.12
C ALA A 23 -11.81 -5.75 -9.44
N GLY A 24 -11.90 -5.27 -8.18
CA GLY A 24 -13.11 -5.35 -7.35
C GLY A 24 -13.32 -6.72 -6.68
N GLU A 25 -12.36 -7.63 -6.78
CA GLU A 25 -12.38 -8.89 -6.03
C GLU A 25 -11.86 -8.68 -4.60
N LYS A 26 -12.34 -9.51 -3.70
CA LYS A 26 -11.82 -9.54 -2.33
C LYS A 26 -10.35 -9.95 -2.35
N ALA A 27 -9.54 -9.26 -1.54
CA ALA A 27 -8.13 -9.59 -1.37
C ALA A 27 -7.93 -11.09 -1.03
N PRO A 28 -6.90 -11.74 -1.59
CA PRO A 28 -6.53 -13.10 -1.23
C PRO A 28 -6.21 -13.25 0.27
N GLN A 29 -6.48 -14.43 0.84
CA GLN A 29 -6.23 -14.70 2.28
C GLN A 29 -4.79 -14.39 2.69
N LYS A 30 -3.80 -14.68 1.83
CA LYS A 30 -2.38 -14.36 2.07
C LYS A 30 -2.13 -12.88 2.36
N VAL A 31 -2.89 -11.97 1.74
CA VAL A 31 -2.79 -10.52 2.02
C VAL A 31 -3.27 -10.21 3.44
N PHE A 32 -4.38 -10.82 3.90
CA PHE A 32 -4.85 -10.67 5.28
C PHE A 32 -3.86 -11.23 6.28
N ASP A 33 -3.24 -12.37 5.97
CA ASP A 33 -2.23 -13.01 6.83
C ASP A 33 -0.98 -12.11 6.92
N LEU A 34 -0.51 -11.56 5.80
CA LEU A 34 0.58 -10.59 5.75
C LEU A 34 0.23 -9.31 6.54
N ALA A 35 -0.98 -8.79 6.36
CA ALA A 35 -1.45 -7.58 7.04
C ALA A 35 -1.39 -7.72 8.56
N ASN A 36 -1.83 -8.86 9.10
CA ASN A 36 -1.91 -9.11 10.54
C ASN A 36 -0.59 -9.60 11.17
N SER A 37 0.31 -10.18 10.39
CA SER A 37 1.61 -10.69 10.89
C SER A 37 2.72 -9.66 10.75
N THR A 38 3.03 -9.24 9.53
CA THR A 38 4.20 -8.43 9.21
C THR A 38 3.87 -6.94 9.15
N LEU A 39 2.82 -6.57 8.37
CA LEU A 39 2.55 -5.16 8.11
C LEU A 39 2.10 -4.42 9.37
N ALA A 40 1.31 -5.06 10.24
CA ALA A 40 0.88 -4.48 11.51
C ALA A 40 2.04 -4.00 12.39
N GLY A 41 3.20 -4.68 12.33
CA GLY A 41 4.40 -4.33 13.07
C GLY A 41 4.99 -2.97 12.67
N HIS A 42 4.88 -2.59 11.40
CA HIS A 42 5.40 -1.30 10.90
C HIS A 42 4.66 -0.10 11.48
N GLY A 43 3.44 -0.27 11.97
CA GLY A 43 2.69 0.79 12.65
C GLY A 43 3.32 1.28 13.96
N THR A 44 4.30 0.57 14.51
CA THR A 44 5.07 0.94 15.72
C THR A 44 6.56 1.09 15.45
N ASP A 45 6.97 1.10 14.18
CA ASP A 45 8.37 1.31 13.80
C ASP A 45 8.85 2.70 14.25
N PRO A 46 9.95 2.79 15.01
CA PRO A 46 10.40 4.07 15.58
C PRO A 46 10.67 5.17 14.55
N VAL A 47 11.23 4.82 13.38
CA VAL A 47 11.54 5.78 12.31
C VAL A 47 10.25 6.37 11.74
N ILE A 48 9.24 5.53 11.53
CA ILE A 48 7.93 5.94 11.02
C ILE A 48 7.19 6.78 12.07
N VAL A 49 7.17 6.32 13.32
CA VAL A 49 6.51 7.02 14.45
C VAL A 49 7.08 8.42 14.63
N GLU A 50 8.41 8.58 14.69
CA GLU A 50 9.05 9.88 14.88
C GLU A 50 8.80 10.82 13.69
N ALA A 51 8.80 10.32 12.46
CA ALA A 51 8.48 11.13 11.28
C ALA A 51 7.03 11.66 11.33
N VAL A 52 6.07 10.82 11.69
CA VAL A 52 4.65 11.21 11.82
C VAL A 52 4.47 12.20 12.98
N LYS A 53 5.12 12.00 14.12
CA LYS A 53 5.10 12.94 15.24
C LYS A 53 5.63 14.31 14.85
N ALA A 54 6.77 14.34 14.16
CA ALA A 54 7.39 15.58 13.70
C ALA A 54 6.48 16.33 12.71
N GLU A 55 5.80 15.61 11.82
CA GLU A 55 4.86 16.22 10.87
C GLU A 55 3.61 16.76 11.57
N ASN A 56 3.01 15.98 12.46
CA ASN A 56 1.86 16.41 13.28
C ASN A 56 2.18 17.65 14.13
N ALA A 57 3.40 17.75 14.65
CA ALA A 57 3.85 18.89 15.46
C ALA A 57 3.92 20.22 14.68
N LYS A 58 3.99 20.18 13.34
CA LYS A 58 3.94 21.38 12.49
C LYS A 58 2.57 22.07 12.53
N GLY A 59 1.51 21.37 12.95
CA GLY A 59 0.18 21.92 13.13
C GLY A 59 -0.43 22.51 11.84
N LYS A 60 -0.16 21.90 10.69
CA LYS A 60 -0.72 22.36 9.41
C LYS A 60 -2.25 22.37 9.46
N SER A 61 -2.86 23.43 9.01
CA SER A 61 -4.31 23.45 8.80
C SER A 61 -4.70 22.61 7.58
N LEU A 62 -5.93 22.10 7.56
CA LEU A 62 -6.46 21.37 6.41
C LEU A 62 -6.43 22.23 5.14
N ALA A 63 -6.60 23.54 5.26
CA ALA A 63 -6.52 24.48 4.11
C ALA A 63 -5.10 24.47 3.50
N GLN A 64 -4.04 24.51 4.34
CA GLN A 64 -2.65 24.42 3.88
C GLN A 64 -2.34 23.05 3.23
N ILE A 65 -2.89 21.97 3.79
CA ILE A 65 -2.75 20.63 3.23
C ILE A 65 -3.39 20.55 1.86
N LYS A 66 -4.61 21.06 1.69
CA LYS A 66 -5.31 21.07 0.40
C LYS A 66 -4.64 21.96 -0.63
N GLU A 67 -4.09 23.12 -0.23
CA GLU A 67 -3.29 23.96 -1.14
C GLU A 67 -2.05 23.21 -1.67
N MET A 68 -1.39 22.42 -0.80
CA MET A 68 -0.28 21.57 -1.22
C MET A 68 -0.75 20.43 -2.15
N ASP A 69 -1.90 19.85 -1.86
CA ASP A 69 -2.53 18.80 -2.67
C ASP A 69 -2.85 19.29 -4.09
N ASP A 70 -3.43 20.49 -4.22
CA ASP A 70 -3.68 21.11 -5.52
C ASP A 70 -2.38 21.33 -6.32
N LYS A 71 -1.31 21.79 -5.67
CA LYS A 71 0.02 21.93 -6.29
C LYS A 71 0.58 20.57 -6.71
N TRP A 72 0.36 19.54 -5.88
CA TRP A 72 0.81 18.18 -6.15
C TRP A 72 0.16 17.59 -7.39
N LYS A 73 -1.16 17.69 -7.49
CA LYS A 73 -1.97 17.20 -8.62
C LYS A 73 -1.65 17.93 -9.91
N ALA A 74 -1.40 19.24 -9.83
CA ALA A 74 -1.08 20.06 -10.99
C ALA A 74 0.33 19.81 -11.54
N HIS A 75 1.25 19.19 -10.77
CA HIS A 75 2.64 19.02 -11.18
C HIS A 75 2.84 17.71 -11.95
N ALA A 76 3.28 17.82 -13.21
CA ALA A 76 3.71 16.66 -13.99
C ALA A 76 5.10 16.19 -13.53
N GLY A 77 5.23 14.91 -13.19
CA GLY A 77 6.49 14.31 -12.71
C GLY A 77 6.75 14.55 -11.21
N ILE A 78 8.01 14.59 -10.80
CA ILE A 78 8.44 14.69 -9.40
C ILE A 78 9.06 16.07 -9.17
N ALA A 79 8.43 16.90 -8.33
CA ALA A 79 8.95 18.19 -7.91
C ALA A 79 9.93 18.04 -6.73
N ASP A 80 10.75 19.09 -6.45
CA ASP A 80 11.73 19.05 -5.37
C ASP A 80 11.11 18.80 -3.99
N TYR A 81 9.92 19.35 -3.71
CA TYR A 81 9.21 19.10 -2.45
C TYR A 81 8.67 17.67 -2.33
N MET A 82 8.32 17.02 -3.44
CA MET A 82 7.98 15.59 -3.47
C MET A 82 9.22 14.73 -3.24
N LYS A 83 10.31 15.10 -3.92
CA LYS A 83 11.60 14.44 -3.76
C LYS A 83 12.12 14.55 -2.32
N ALA A 84 11.92 15.69 -1.66
CA ALA A 84 12.30 15.87 -0.26
C ALA A 84 11.58 14.89 0.69
N ILE A 85 10.31 14.56 0.41
CA ILE A 85 9.54 13.55 1.16
C ILE A 85 10.09 12.15 0.90
N MET A 86 10.41 11.82 -0.37
CA MET A 86 10.97 10.52 -0.77
C MET A 86 12.39 10.30 -0.21
N ASP A 87 13.21 11.35 -0.19
CA ASP A 87 14.61 11.31 0.25
C ASP A 87 14.79 11.55 1.77
N SER A 88 13.67 11.77 2.50
CA SER A 88 13.70 11.88 3.96
C SER A 88 14.24 10.62 4.62
N GLU A 89 14.62 10.67 5.89
CA GLU A 89 15.02 9.48 6.63
C GLU A 89 13.91 8.39 6.60
N CYS A 90 12.67 8.78 6.87
CA CYS A 90 11.52 7.90 6.78
C CYS A 90 11.29 7.39 5.34
N GLY A 91 11.43 8.24 4.31
CA GLY A 91 11.31 7.84 2.90
C GLY A 91 12.34 6.78 2.51
N LYS A 92 13.60 6.95 2.92
CA LYS A 92 14.66 5.95 2.70
C LYS A 92 14.39 4.66 3.47
N HIS A 93 13.89 4.77 4.70
CA HIS A 93 13.56 3.62 5.54
C HIS A 93 12.44 2.77 4.90
N ILE A 94 11.32 3.38 4.51
CA ILE A 94 10.23 2.64 3.84
C ILE A 94 10.64 2.13 2.46
N ARG A 95 11.58 2.79 1.76
CA ARG A 95 12.20 2.26 0.54
C ARG A 95 12.99 0.96 0.82
N SER A 96 13.67 0.87 1.96
CA SER A 96 14.35 -0.37 2.35
C SER A 96 13.35 -1.50 2.64
N ILE A 97 12.19 -1.19 3.22
CA ILE A 97 11.10 -2.14 3.40
C ILE A 97 10.55 -2.59 2.04
N GLN A 98 10.27 -1.65 1.12
CA GLN A 98 9.81 -1.97 -0.23
C GLN A 98 10.76 -2.95 -0.94
N ASN A 99 12.07 -2.71 -0.83
CA ASN A 99 13.09 -3.56 -1.47
C ASN A 99 13.27 -4.93 -0.78
N SER A 100 12.67 -5.17 0.36
CA SER A 100 12.83 -6.42 1.12
C SER A 100 12.03 -7.59 0.55
N ALA A 101 10.98 -7.31 -0.25
CA ALA A 101 10.18 -8.36 -0.89
C ALA A 101 9.56 -7.87 -2.22
N PRO A 102 9.41 -8.76 -3.20
CA PRO A 102 8.95 -8.38 -4.54
C PRO A 102 7.48 -7.97 -4.61
N TYR A 103 6.68 -8.31 -3.60
CA TYR A 103 5.26 -7.98 -3.55
C TYR A 103 4.95 -6.55 -3.08
N TYR A 104 5.93 -5.80 -2.56
CA TYR A 104 5.73 -4.39 -2.23
C TYR A 104 5.83 -3.54 -3.50
N ALA A 105 4.71 -3.03 -4.00
CA ALA A 105 4.68 -2.14 -5.15
C ALA A 105 4.98 -0.69 -4.75
N GLU A 106 4.34 -0.22 -3.69
CA GLU A 106 4.50 1.13 -3.13
C GLU A 106 4.32 1.13 -1.63
N ILE A 107 4.89 2.12 -0.93
CA ILE A 107 4.65 2.37 0.49
C ILE A 107 4.59 3.88 0.73
N PHE A 108 3.59 4.35 1.48
CA PHE A 108 3.53 5.74 1.91
C PHE A 108 2.95 5.89 3.33
N VAL A 109 3.42 6.92 4.02
CA VAL A 109 3.08 7.22 5.41
C VAL A 109 2.32 8.53 5.46
N MET A 110 1.26 8.58 6.24
CA MET A 110 0.35 9.71 6.39
C MET A 110 0.32 10.21 7.84
N ASP A 111 0.19 11.52 8.00
CA ASP A 111 -0.04 12.18 9.29
C ASP A 111 -1.48 11.98 9.81
N ASN A 112 -1.82 12.62 10.94
CA ASN A 112 -3.14 12.51 11.56
C ASN A 112 -4.28 13.17 10.78
N GLN A 113 -3.99 13.87 9.68
CA GLN A 113 -4.96 14.47 8.77
C GLN A 113 -4.97 13.77 7.40
N GLY A 114 -4.13 12.76 7.19
CA GLY A 114 -4.00 12.03 5.94
C GLY A 114 -3.07 12.68 4.91
N ALA A 115 -2.24 13.64 5.30
CA ALA A 115 -1.23 14.20 4.43
C ALA A 115 0.04 13.33 4.39
N ASN A 116 0.68 13.20 3.22
CA ASN A 116 1.89 12.39 3.05
C ASN A 116 3.06 12.94 3.86
N VAL A 117 3.67 12.07 4.67
CA VAL A 117 4.89 12.30 5.48
C VAL A 117 6.12 11.72 4.78
N ALA A 118 5.97 10.54 4.21
CA ALA A 118 7.00 9.84 3.45
C ALA A 118 6.34 8.96 2.39
N MET A 119 7.04 8.71 1.29
CA MET A 119 6.55 7.82 0.22
C MET A 119 7.72 7.19 -0.53
N THR A 120 7.50 6.00 -1.09
CA THR A 120 8.46 5.36 -1.99
C THR A 120 8.33 5.90 -3.41
N ASP A 121 7.13 6.05 -3.90
CA ASP A 121 6.81 6.53 -5.23
C ASP A 121 5.81 7.68 -5.15
N LYS A 122 5.71 8.50 -6.21
CA LYS A 122 4.78 9.62 -6.20
C LYS A 122 3.34 9.10 -6.15
N THR A 123 2.60 9.45 -5.10
CA THR A 123 1.16 9.22 -5.01
C THR A 123 0.39 10.18 -5.93
N SER A 124 -0.83 9.80 -6.37
CA SER A 124 -1.74 10.67 -7.12
C SER A 124 -2.00 11.99 -6.38
N ASP A 125 -2.19 11.89 -5.07
CA ASP A 125 -2.57 12.97 -4.17
C ASP A 125 -1.57 13.13 -3.04
N TYR A 126 -1.36 14.38 -2.57
CA TYR A 126 -0.66 14.66 -1.32
C TYR A 126 -1.53 14.34 -0.10
N TRP A 127 -2.83 14.66 -0.23
CA TRP A 127 -3.80 14.46 0.83
C TRP A 127 -4.70 13.25 0.55
N GLN A 128 -4.59 12.25 1.39
CA GLN A 128 -5.32 10.98 1.34
C GLN A 128 -6.46 10.93 2.39
N GLY A 129 -6.73 12.04 3.07
CA GLY A 129 -7.63 12.08 4.23
C GLY A 129 -9.10 11.82 3.92
N ASP A 130 -9.52 11.92 2.66
CA ASP A 130 -10.86 11.57 2.18
C ASP A 130 -10.98 10.14 1.64
N GLU A 131 -9.88 9.40 1.57
CA GLU A 131 -9.85 8.06 1.02
C GLU A 131 -10.08 6.96 2.06
N ALA A 132 -10.59 5.81 1.60
CA ALA A 132 -10.92 4.67 2.47
C ALA A 132 -9.70 4.16 3.23
N LYS A 133 -8.55 4.06 2.58
CA LYS A 133 -7.28 3.60 3.14
C LYS A 133 -6.85 4.39 4.39
N PHE A 134 -7.05 5.71 4.39
CA PHE A 134 -6.79 6.54 5.57
C PHE A 134 -7.94 6.47 6.58
N LYS A 135 -9.17 6.78 6.12
CA LYS A 135 -10.34 6.85 7.01
C LYS A 135 -10.58 5.58 7.82
N LYS A 136 -10.45 4.41 7.18
CA LYS A 136 -10.68 3.12 7.84
C LYS A 136 -9.50 2.68 8.71
N SER A 137 -8.27 3.08 8.35
CA SER A 137 -7.09 2.72 9.14
C SER A 137 -6.86 3.66 10.31
N PHE A 138 -6.89 4.98 10.11
CA PHE A 138 -6.80 5.97 11.19
C PHE A 138 -8.03 5.91 12.10
N ASN A 139 -9.23 5.79 11.50
CA ASN A 139 -10.50 5.54 12.16
C ASN A 139 -10.75 6.49 13.35
N ASP A 140 -10.67 7.81 13.08
CA ASP A 140 -10.81 8.88 14.08
C ASP A 140 -9.94 8.69 15.34
N GLY A 141 -8.77 8.06 15.18
CA GLY A 141 -7.83 7.77 16.26
C GLY A 141 -8.07 6.45 17.00
N ALA A 142 -9.08 5.67 16.63
CA ALA A 142 -9.30 4.33 17.18
C ALA A 142 -8.32 3.30 16.60
N GLY A 143 -7.98 3.45 15.33
CA GLY A 143 -6.99 2.65 14.60
C GLY A 143 -7.40 1.21 14.32
N SER A 144 -7.37 0.82 13.06
CA SER A 144 -7.58 -0.56 12.62
C SER A 144 -6.73 -0.91 11.42
N VAL A 145 -6.37 -2.18 11.25
CA VAL A 145 -5.82 -2.67 10.00
C VAL A 145 -6.95 -2.70 8.96
N PHE A 146 -6.70 -2.08 7.82
CA PHE A 146 -7.64 -2.07 6.69
C PHE A 146 -7.01 -2.77 5.50
N VAL A 147 -7.73 -3.69 4.89
CA VAL A 147 -7.37 -4.38 3.64
C VAL A 147 -8.45 -4.05 2.63
N ASP A 148 -8.05 -3.43 1.52
CA ASP A 148 -8.95 -3.04 0.45
C ASP A 148 -9.26 -4.20 -0.51
N GLU A 149 -10.09 -3.97 -1.50
CA GLU A 149 -10.32 -4.87 -2.62
C GLU A 149 -9.11 -4.86 -3.57
N VAL A 150 -9.07 -5.81 -4.48
CA VAL A 150 -8.06 -5.84 -5.56
C VAL A 150 -8.41 -4.77 -6.58
N GLU A 151 -7.45 -3.89 -6.91
CA GLU A 151 -7.58 -2.88 -7.95
C GLU A 151 -6.43 -2.97 -8.95
N PHE A 152 -6.73 -2.70 -10.23
CA PHE A 152 -5.67 -2.55 -11.23
C PHE A 152 -5.04 -1.18 -11.12
N ASP A 153 -3.72 -1.15 -10.92
CA ASP A 153 -2.93 0.07 -10.85
C ASP A 153 -2.23 0.33 -12.19
N ASP A 154 -2.67 1.40 -12.86
CA ASP A 154 -2.10 1.81 -14.15
C ASP A 154 -0.62 2.21 -14.05
N SER A 155 -0.15 2.68 -12.89
CA SER A 155 1.24 3.14 -12.72
C SER A 155 2.23 1.98 -12.65
N SER A 156 1.89 0.93 -11.95
CA SER A 156 2.69 -0.29 -11.81
C SER A 156 2.33 -1.37 -12.83
N GLN A 157 1.21 -1.20 -13.57
CA GLN A 157 0.65 -2.19 -14.50
C GLN A 157 0.41 -3.55 -13.81
N ALA A 158 -0.08 -3.53 -12.57
CA ALA A 158 -0.28 -4.71 -11.74
C ALA A 158 -1.62 -4.64 -10.98
N TYR A 159 -2.12 -5.79 -10.54
CA TYR A 159 -3.23 -5.85 -9.60
C TYR A 159 -2.71 -5.69 -8.17
N LEU A 160 -3.12 -4.62 -7.51
CA LEU A 160 -2.69 -4.30 -6.16
C LEU A 160 -3.85 -4.42 -5.15
N VAL A 161 -3.49 -4.74 -3.92
CA VAL A 161 -4.32 -4.54 -2.73
C VAL A 161 -3.65 -3.49 -1.86
N GLN A 162 -4.37 -2.43 -1.51
CA GLN A 162 -3.88 -1.47 -0.54
C GLN A 162 -4.18 -1.97 0.87
N VAL A 163 -3.13 -2.17 1.67
CA VAL A 163 -3.21 -2.53 3.07
C VAL A 163 -2.75 -1.35 3.91
N SER A 164 -3.62 -0.87 4.79
CA SER A 164 -3.31 0.27 5.65
C SER A 164 -3.29 -0.13 7.11
N VAL A 165 -2.26 0.35 7.81
CA VAL A 165 -1.99 0.04 9.22
C VAL A 165 -1.92 1.36 10.00
N PRO A 166 -2.55 1.47 11.19
CA PRO A 166 -2.45 2.66 12.01
C PRO A 166 -1.03 2.82 12.58
N VAL A 167 -0.46 4.03 12.45
CA VAL A 167 0.79 4.40 13.13
C VAL A 167 0.47 4.80 14.56
N LYS A 168 1.18 4.19 15.54
CA LYS A 168 0.90 4.35 16.97
C LYS A 168 2.13 4.80 17.73
N ASP A 169 1.97 5.86 18.54
CA ASP A 169 2.93 6.28 19.57
C ASP A 169 2.37 5.94 20.96
N ASN A 170 3.03 5.03 21.68
CA ASN A 170 2.61 4.57 23.01
C ASN A 170 1.11 4.15 23.05
N GLY A 171 0.64 3.48 22.01
CA GLY A 171 -0.74 3.01 21.89
C GLY A 171 -1.74 4.03 21.34
N LYS A 172 -1.38 5.31 21.24
CA LYS A 172 -2.20 6.36 20.62
C LYS A 172 -1.97 6.36 19.11
N VAL A 173 -3.04 6.30 18.33
CA VAL A 173 -2.98 6.42 16.88
C VAL A 173 -2.65 7.86 16.49
N ILE A 174 -1.62 8.05 15.67
CA ILE A 174 -1.09 9.36 15.27
C ILE A 174 -1.04 9.57 13.76
N GLY A 175 -1.32 8.52 12.97
CA GLY A 175 -1.31 8.53 11.51
C GLY A 175 -1.60 7.15 10.96
N ALA A 176 -1.27 6.93 9.70
CA ALA A 176 -1.39 5.63 9.04
C ALA A 176 -0.23 5.40 8.05
N ILE A 177 0.07 4.13 7.77
CA ILE A 177 0.96 3.70 6.70
C ILE A 177 0.21 2.78 5.77
N THR A 178 0.36 2.97 4.46
CA THR A 178 -0.27 2.15 3.42
C THR A 178 0.79 1.45 2.60
N PHE A 179 0.52 0.18 2.29
CA PHE A 179 1.32 -0.71 1.44
C PHE A 179 0.48 -1.10 0.23
N GLY A 180 0.97 -0.84 -0.97
CA GLY A 180 0.46 -1.45 -2.21
C GLY A 180 1.08 -2.84 -2.37
N ILE A 181 0.26 -3.88 -2.29
CA ILE A 181 0.68 -5.27 -2.37
C ILE A 181 0.31 -5.85 -3.74
N ASP A 182 1.31 -6.22 -4.52
CA ASP A 182 1.15 -6.90 -5.80
C ASP A 182 0.69 -8.35 -5.53
N VAL A 183 -0.56 -8.65 -5.91
CA VAL A 183 -1.19 -9.93 -5.59
C VAL A 183 -0.61 -11.11 -6.38
N ASP A 184 0.00 -10.85 -7.53
CA ASP A 184 0.62 -11.87 -8.37
C ASP A 184 2.00 -12.29 -7.82
N LYS A 185 2.62 -11.42 -7.01
CA LYS A 185 3.95 -11.65 -6.41
C LYS A 185 3.92 -12.16 -4.97
N ILE A 186 2.75 -12.14 -4.32
CA ILE A 186 2.59 -12.72 -2.98
C ILE A 186 2.43 -14.23 -3.10
N GLN A 187 3.42 -15.01 -2.64
CA GLN A 187 3.47 -16.48 -2.74
C GLN A 187 2.97 -17.18 -1.47
#